data_9e82a5892871b545e706f3d77eb3bbd6
#
_entry.id   9e82a5892871b545e706f3d77eb3bbd6
#
_cell.length_a   1.000
_cell.length_b   1.000
_cell.length_c   1.000
_cell.angle_alpha   90.00
_cell.angle_beta   90.00
_cell.angle_gamma   90.00
#
_symmetry.space_group_name_H-M   'P 1'
#
loop_
_entity.id
_entity.type
_entity.pdbx_description
1 polymer ?
#
loop_
_entity_poly.entity_id
_entity_poly.type
_entity_poly.pdbx_seq_one_letter_code
_entity_poly.pdbx_strand_id
1 'polypeptide(L)'
;MKLGKTIVLITGLIGLSQTAAADPFTEQDIDKSFYPYKDWTPTAEGYTPGDVVDQNNVEQYKAILDEALYKFIKDGWVSIRTAPTTDFPLTPDYVEATRQHAADVTLNPDGTLKNFVAGRAFPQEPSTDDPLAGQKLVWDYQYGFNSGDSETIYPFWWTFRNVKTGKVERQLKFEWHFLNYVHRVTFDPKPAYPENPGEIYRGIYGIVKEPFDLANTQILIHRYQDDTKRDDAWLYVGFQRRVRRLAAGQITDAFLGSDLMIEDFEGYNGRVTDYNWKFGGARNLLLPFYVHDEMDLADEPKNDPDGYHFVDVEGQGNCFPKVTYQLRKTYTLIGTPKDPNHPIGKRVINLDSQTMTMASLVTYDRKGDMWKWFPIGKAHSDNGHLPVNKGKGVALDDFAVVIDIQAGHCTTLQFKSQITDDVNQPNLFTVQNLRKAGR
;
A
#
# COMPACT_ATOMS: atom_id res chain seq x y z
N MET A 1 -25.83 -52.81 -56.56
CA MET A 1 -25.98 -51.60 -55.77
C MET A 1 -25.09 -51.74 -54.53
N LYS A 2 -23.89 -51.18 -54.53
CA LYS A 2 -22.94 -51.24 -53.43
C LYS A 2 -23.02 -49.90 -52.70
N LEU A 3 -23.45 -49.89 -51.41
CA LEU A 3 -23.38 -48.72 -50.51
C LEU A 3 -21.94 -48.60 -49.97
N GLY A 4 -21.26 -47.50 -50.27
CA GLY A 4 -20.01 -47.13 -49.65
C GLY A 4 -20.27 -46.44 -48.31
N LYS A 5 -19.65 -46.93 -47.25
CA LYS A 5 -19.61 -46.26 -45.94
C LYS A 5 -18.41 -45.31 -45.90
N THR A 6 -18.70 -44.01 -45.80
CA THR A 6 -17.67 -42.96 -45.56
C THR A 6 -17.42 -42.90 -44.05
N ILE A 7 -16.21 -43.20 -43.62
CA ILE A 7 -15.72 -43.00 -42.24
C ILE A 7 -15.15 -41.57 -42.18
N VAL A 8 -15.77 -40.71 -41.36
CA VAL A 8 -15.21 -39.39 -41.01
C VAL A 8 -14.33 -39.57 -39.79
N LEU A 9 -13.04 -39.41 -39.95
CA LEU A 9 -12.08 -39.29 -38.84
C LEU A 9 -12.18 -37.87 -38.28
N ILE A 10 -12.68 -37.72 -37.06
CA ILE A 10 -12.58 -36.50 -36.27
C ILE A 10 -11.23 -36.52 -35.54
N THR A 11 -10.27 -35.82 -36.02
CA THR A 11 -8.99 -35.52 -35.32
C THR A 11 -9.29 -34.47 -34.25
N GLY A 12 -9.44 -34.88 -33.01
CA GLY A 12 -9.51 -34.00 -31.85
C GLY A 12 -8.13 -33.37 -31.62
N LEU A 13 -8.02 -32.07 -31.82
CA LEU A 13 -6.89 -31.28 -31.30
C LEU A 13 -6.99 -31.24 -29.77
N ILE A 14 -6.16 -32.02 -29.12
CA ILE A 14 -5.88 -31.86 -27.69
C ILE A 14 -4.97 -30.62 -27.58
N GLY A 15 -5.56 -29.49 -27.21
CA GLY A 15 -4.83 -28.29 -26.80
C GLY A 15 -4.07 -28.61 -25.53
N LEU A 16 -2.77 -28.86 -25.64
CA LEU A 16 -1.84 -28.82 -24.52
C LEU A 16 -1.79 -27.37 -24.03
N SER A 17 -2.47 -27.07 -22.93
CA SER A 17 -2.21 -25.87 -22.14
C SER A 17 -0.80 -26.00 -21.58
N GLN A 18 0.16 -25.38 -22.26
CA GLN A 18 1.49 -25.14 -21.69
C GLN A 18 1.28 -24.22 -20.47
N THR A 19 1.43 -24.77 -19.27
CA THR A 19 1.77 -23.97 -18.10
C THR A 19 3.14 -23.37 -18.39
N ALA A 20 3.18 -22.07 -18.72
CA ALA A 20 4.43 -21.36 -18.85
C ALA A 20 5.12 -21.42 -17.49
N ALA A 21 6.19 -22.20 -17.39
CA ALA A 21 7.13 -22.08 -16.28
C ALA A 21 7.64 -20.64 -16.30
N ALA A 22 7.63 -19.96 -15.14
CA ALA A 22 8.27 -18.67 -15.04
C ALA A 22 9.74 -18.82 -15.44
N ASP A 23 10.25 -17.92 -16.29
CA ASP A 23 11.67 -17.88 -16.59
C ASP A 23 12.43 -17.69 -15.26
N PRO A 24 13.47 -18.50 -14.98
CA PRO A 24 14.22 -18.37 -13.75
C PRO A 24 14.84 -16.96 -13.70
N PHE A 25 14.63 -16.24 -12.58
CA PHE A 25 15.31 -14.97 -12.36
C PHE A 25 16.81 -15.17 -12.15
N THR A 26 17.58 -14.11 -12.39
CA THR A 26 19.04 -14.07 -12.23
C THR A 26 19.42 -13.19 -11.04
N GLU A 27 20.69 -13.26 -10.57
CA GLU A 27 21.20 -12.30 -9.57
C GLU A 27 21.15 -10.85 -10.09
N GLN A 28 21.24 -10.65 -11.41
CA GLN A 28 21.06 -9.31 -11.98
C GLN A 28 19.62 -8.80 -11.82
N ASP A 29 18.61 -9.69 -11.85
CA ASP A 29 17.22 -9.32 -11.57
C ASP A 29 17.04 -8.94 -10.10
N ILE A 30 17.69 -9.66 -9.18
CA ILE A 30 17.74 -9.31 -7.75
C ILE A 30 18.36 -7.91 -7.57
N ASP A 31 19.54 -7.67 -8.17
CA ASP A 31 20.22 -6.37 -8.07
C ASP A 31 19.34 -5.24 -8.61
N LYS A 32 18.74 -5.39 -9.78
CA LYS A 32 17.83 -4.39 -10.37
C LYS A 32 16.58 -4.16 -9.53
N SER A 33 16.06 -5.23 -8.91
CA SER A 33 14.84 -5.21 -8.14
C SER A 33 15.00 -4.53 -6.78
N PHE A 34 16.13 -4.76 -6.09
CA PHE A 34 16.35 -4.26 -4.73
C PHE A 34 17.34 -3.10 -4.63
N TYR A 35 18.22 -2.93 -5.62
CA TYR A 35 19.25 -1.89 -5.62
C TYR A 35 19.25 -1.08 -6.93
N PRO A 36 18.08 -0.59 -7.43
CA PRO A 36 17.98 0.06 -8.73
C PRO A 36 18.81 1.34 -8.81
N TYR A 37 19.13 1.95 -7.68
CA TYR A 37 19.87 3.24 -7.61
C TYR A 37 21.36 3.08 -7.31
N LYS A 38 21.89 1.85 -7.21
CA LYS A 38 23.29 1.57 -6.91
C LYS A 38 24.26 2.22 -7.91
N ASP A 39 23.96 2.07 -9.21
CA ASP A 39 24.81 2.55 -10.31
C ASP A 39 24.03 3.43 -11.30
N TRP A 40 22.82 3.84 -10.93
CA TRP A 40 21.93 4.62 -11.79
C TRP A 40 21.13 5.62 -10.97
N THR A 41 20.97 6.82 -11.52
CA THR A 41 20.10 7.85 -10.95
C THR A 41 19.02 8.22 -11.97
N PRO A 42 17.74 8.26 -11.58
CA PRO A 42 16.68 8.65 -12.49
C PRO A 42 16.86 10.11 -12.93
N THR A 43 16.62 10.35 -14.20
CA THR A 43 16.69 11.68 -14.82
C THR A 43 15.41 11.99 -15.57
N ALA A 44 15.12 13.28 -15.75
CA ALA A 44 14.08 13.76 -16.63
C ALA A 44 14.53 15.07 -17.28
N GLU A 45 14.03 15.34 -18.48
CA GLU A 45 14.33 16.58 -19.20
C GLU A 45 13.82 17.80 -18.41
N GLY A 46 14.69 18.78 -18.22
CA GLY A 46 14.36 20.03 -17.52
C GLY A 46 14.20 19.89 -16.01
N TYR A 47 14.50 18.73 -15.41
CA TYR A 47 14.47 18.50 -13.98
C TYR A 47 15.87 18.54 -13.35
N THR A 48 15.96 19.21 -12.22
CA THR A 48 17.15 19.21 -11.34
C THR A 48 16.71 18.98 -9.90
N PRO A 49 17.35 18.07 -9.13
CA PRO A 49 17.09 17.95 -7.69
C PRO A 49 17.29 19.28 -6.97
N GLY A 50 16.33 19.68 -6.14
CA GLY A 50 16.27 20.99 -5.49
C GLY A 50 15.28 21.96 -6.15
N ASP A 51 14.75 21.62 -7.34
CA ASP A 51 13.73 22.42 -7.99
C ASP A 51 12.48 22.54 -7.11
N VAL A 52 11.83 23.72 -7.20
CA VAL A 52 10.48 23.93 -6.69
C VAL A 52 9.52 23.88 -7.88
N VAL A 53 8.55 22.99 -7.81
CA VAL A 53 7.52 22.85 -8.84
C VAL A 53 6.26 23.53 -8.36
N ASP A 54 5.86 24.58 -9.05
CA ASP A 54 4.70 25.41 -8.73
C ASP A 54 3.80 25.63 -9.95
N GLN A 55 2.75 26.42 -9.77
CA GLN A 55 1.79 26.75 -10.82
C GLN A 55 2.43 27.38 -12.08
N ASN A 56 3.56 28.07 -11.95
CA ASN A 56 4.20 28.81 -13.03
C ASN A 56 5.05 27.90 -13.94
N ASN A 57 5.57 26.78 -13.39
CA ASN A 57 6.50 25.91 -14.10
C ASN A 57 6.01 24.45 -14.25
N VAL A 58 4.88 24.08 -13.68
CA VAL A 58 4.38 22.69 -13.62
C VAL A 58 4.27 21.99 -14.98
N GLU A 59 4.05 22.75 -16.06
CA GLU A 59 3.96 22.18 -17.43
C GLU A 59 5.26 21.48 -17.85
N GLN A 60 6.42 21.96 -17.37
CA GLN A 60 7.74 21.34 -17.65
C GLN A 60 7.88 19.99 -16.96
N TYR A 61 7.20 19.78 -15.82
CA TYR A 61 7.29 18.58 -14.99
C TYR A 61 6.15 17.60 -15.20
N LYS A 62 5.21 17.89 -16.12
CA LYS A 62 4.00 17.07 -16.34
C LYS A 62 4.30 15.59 -16.56
N ALA A 63 5.39 15.27 -17.28
CA ALA A 63 5.76 13.88 -17.59
C ALA A 63 6.21 13.08 -16.36
N ILE A 64 6.65 13.75 -15.30
CA ILE A 64 7.17 13.15 -14.06
C ILE A 64 6.25 13.37 -12.83
N LEU A 65 5.01 13.77 -13.06
CA LEU A 65 3.98 13.91 -12.03
C LEU A 65 2.85 12.90 -12.30
N ASP A 66 2.19 12.42 -11.24
CA ASP A 66 0.91 11.77 -11.42
C ASP A 66 -0.17 12.79 -11.81
N GLU A 67 -1.27 12.31 -12.37
CA GLU A 67 -2.32 13.16 -12.92
C GLU A 67 -2.95 14.08 -11.87
N ALA A 68 -3.14 13.60 -10.64
CA ALA A 68 -3.77 14.38 -9.58
C ALA A 68 -2.81 15.44 -9.03
N LEU A 69 -1.56 15.08 -8.75
CA LEU A 69 -0.56 16.02 -8.26
C LEU A 69 -0.29 17.13 -9.30
N TYR A 70 -0.16 16.75 -10.58
CA TYR A 70 -0.07 17.74 -11.66
C TYR A 70 -1.24 18.73 -11.64
N LYS A 71 -2.48 18.20 -11.53
CA LYS A 71 -3.68 19.04 -11.45
C LYS A 71 -3.65 19.98 -10.24
N PHE A 72 -3.31 19.50 -9.07
CA PHE A 72 -3.27 20.31 -7.85
C PHE A 72 -2.23 21.43 -7.92
N ILE A 73 -1.04 21.13 -8.45
CA ILE A 73 0.00 22.16 -8.63
C ILE A 73 -0.48 23.19 -9.67
N LYS A 74 -1.04 22.74 -10.80
CA LYS A 74 -1.56 23.62 -11.85
C LYS A 74 -2.67 24.54 -11.37
N ASP A 75 -3.54 24.03 -10.49
CA ASP A 75 -4.65 24.80 -9.90
C ASP A 75 -4.17 25.68 -8.72
N GLY A 76 -2.87 25.66 -8.38
CA GLY A 76 -2.28 26.46 -7.30
C GLY A 76 -2.63 25.96 -5.90
N TRP A 77 -3.01 24.69 -5.74
CA TRP A 77 -3.33 24.11 -4.44
C TRP A 77 -2.09 23.82 -3.61
N VAL A 78 -1.00 23.49 -4.24
CA VAL A 78 0.28 23.17 -3.60
C VAL A 78 1.43 23.50 -4.53
N SER A 79 2.60 23.77 -3.96
CA SER A 79 3.90 23.68 -4.62
C SER A 79 4.72 22.62 -3.91
N ILE A 80 5.55 21.87 -4.65
CA ILE A 80 6.37 20.82 -4.08
C ILE A 80 7.86 21.18 -4.21
N ARG A 81 8.64 20.76 -3.23
CA ARG A 81 10.11 20.85 -3.24
C ARG A 81 10.68 19.49 -3.63
N THR A 82 11.71 19.49 -4.45
CA THR A 82 12.36 18.25 -4.88
C THR A 82 13.68 18.05 -4.16
N ALA A 83 14.13 16.81 -4.06
CA ALA A 83 15.40 16.42 -3.45
C ALA A 83 16.10 15.37 -4.30
N PRO A 84 17.43 15.18 -4.12
CA PRO A 84 18.14 14.06 -4.74
C PRO A 84 17.51 12.71 -4.38
N THR A 85 17.52 11.78 -5.36
CA THR A 85 17.08 10.40 -5.13
C THR A 85 18.03 9.72 -4.14
N THR A 86 17.47 9.13 -3.10
CA THR A 86 18.20 8.35 -2.09
C THR A 86 17.80 6.88 -2.16
N ASP A 87 18.68 6.02 -1.66
CA ASP A 87 18.44 4.60 -1.57
C ASP A 87 17.53 4.27 -0.37
N PHE A 88 16.60 3.33 -0.57
CA PHE A 88 15.69 2.81 0.46
C PHE A 88 15.84 1.29 0.56
N PRO A 89 17.01 0.79 1.01
CA PRO A 89 17.30 -0.63 1.01
C PRO A 89 16.37 -1.39 1.94
N LEU A 90 15.79 -2.48 1.43
CA LEU A 90 15.03 -3.41 2.25
C LEU A 90 15.98 -4.33 3.04
N THR A 91 15.47 -4.88 4.15
CA THR A 91 16.26 -5.78 5.00
C THR A 91 16.90 -6.93 4.17
N PRO A 92 18.16 -7.29 4.44
CA PRO A 92 18.80 -8.42 3.78
C PRO A 92 18.02 -9.73 3.91
N ASP A 93 17.28 -9.93 5.01
CA ASP A 93 16.44 -11.11 5.23
C ASP A 93 15.33 -11.23 4.17
N TYR A 94 14.72 -10.11 3.76
CA TYR A 94 13.70 -10.12 2.72
C TYR A 94 14.29 -10.40 1.32
N VAL A 95 15.47 -9.84 1.05
CA VAL A 95 16.21 -10.10 -0.20
C VAL A 95 16.62 -11.56 -0.29
N GLU A 96 17.13 -12.13 0.80
CA GLU A 96 17.54 -13.53 0.86
C GLU A 96 16.36 -14.49 0.73
N ALA A 97 15.23 -14.20 1.39
CA ALA A 97 13.99 -14.97 1.21
C ALA A 97 13.53 -14.97 -0.25
N THR A 98 13.70 -13.85 -0.96
CA THR A 98 13.42 -13.77 -2.40
C THR A 98 14.31 -14.72 -3.19
N ARG A 99 15.62 -14.74 -2.94
CA ARG A 99 16.58 -15.65 -3.61
C ARG A 99 16.20 -17.11 -3.40
N GLN A 100 15.80 -17.46 -2.18
CA GLN A 100 15.50 -18.84 -1.82
C GLN A 100 14.19 -19.35 -2.39
N HIS A 101 13.18 -18.49 -2.58
CA HIS A 101 11.82 -18.96 -2.82
C HIS A 101 11.19 -18.48 -4.12
N ALA A 102 11.64 -17.39 -4.73
CA ALA A 102 10.97 -16.81 -5.88
C ALA A 102 10.98 -17.70 -7.13
N ALA A 103 11.98 -18.57 -7.30
CA ALA A 103 12.10 -19.46 -8.47
C ALA A 103 10.93 -20.47 -8.57
N ASP A 104 10.35 -20.85 -7.45
CA ASP A 104 9.25 -21.82 -7.40
C ASP A 104 7.85 -21.18 -7.50
N VAL A 105 7.79 -19.85 -7.44
CA VAL A 105 6.51 -19.11 -7.43
C VAL A 105 5.92 -19.07 -8.83
N THR A 106 4.65 -19.43 -8.92
CA THR A 106 3.87 -19.37 -10.16
C THR A 106 2.47 -18.82 -9.91
N LEU A 107 1.78 -18.42 -10.98
CA LEU A 107 0.38 -18.04 -10.93
C LEU A 107 -0.51 -19.23 -11.31
N ASN A 108 -1.58 -19.44 -10.54
CA ASN A 108 -2.68 -20.30 -10.92
C ASN A 108 -3.51 -19.65 -12.04
N PRO A 109 -4.35 -20.43 -12.77
CA PRO A 109 -5.22 -19.88 -13.83
C PRO A 109 -6.21 -18.80 -13.35
N ASP A 110 -6.56 -18.79 -12.06
CA ASP A 110 -7.43 -17.79 -11.43
C ASP A 110 -6.68 -16.53 -10.97
N GLY A 111 -5.35 -16.51 -11.16
CA GLY A 111 -4.48 -15.40 -10.79
C GLY A 111 -3.97 -15.43 -9.35
N THR A 112 -4.27 -16.50 -8.58
CA THR A 112 -3.70 -16.68 -7.23
C THR A 112 -2.26 -17.19 -7.30
N LEU A 113 -1.49 -16.97 -6.22
CA LEU A 113 -0.12 -17.49 -6.12
C LEU A 113 -0.10 -18.99 -5.81
N LYS A 114 0.91 -19.65 -6.34
CA LYS A 114 1.28 -21.03 -6.00
C LYS A 114 2.73 -21.06 -5.53
N ASN A 115 3.01 -21.87 -4.52
CA ASN A 115 4.35 -22.11 -3.94
C ASN A 115 5.01 -20.86 -3.33
N PHE A 116 4.28 -19.80 -3.03
CA PHE A 116 4.84 -18.62 -2.39
C PHE A 116 5.14 -18.90 -0.91
N VAL A 117 6.36 -18.63 -0.48
CA VAL A 117 6.82 -18.81 0.91
C VAL A 117 7.07 -17.46 1.57
N ALA A 118 7.98 -16.66 1.05
CA ALA A 118 8.34 -15.34 1.58
C ALA A 118 9.20 -14.57 0.58
N GLY A 119 9.39 -13.27 0.80
CA GLY A 119 10.15 -12.40 -0.08
C GLY A 119 9.30 -11.79 -1.19
N ARG A 120 9.94 -11.28 -2.24
CA ARG A 120 9.28 -10.76 -3.45
C ARG A 120 8.96 -11.92 -4.38
N ALA A 121 7.70 -12.06 -4.78
CA ALA A 121 7.24 -13.20 -5.56
C ALA A 121 7.83 -13.23 -6.98
N PHE A 122 7.96 -12.06 -7.63
CA PHE A 122 8.43 -11.91 -9.01
C PHE A 122 9.50 -10.80 -9.09
N PRO A 123 10.78 -11.10 -8.82
CA PRO A 123 11.83 -10.09 -8.77
C PRO A 123 12.25 -9.54 -10.13
N GLN A 124 11.80 -10.13 -11.24
CA GLN A 124 12.08 -9.65 -12.59
C GLN A 124 11.39 -8.31 -12.85
N GLU A 125 12.03 -7.46 -13.64
CA GLU A 125 11.42 -6.21 -14.09
C GLU A 125 10.15 -6.50 -14.91
N PRO A 126 8.98 -5.90 -14.56
CA PRO A 126 7.75 -6.15 -15.30
C PRO A 126 7.86 -5.64 -16.74
N SER A 127 7.36 -6.42 -17.71
CA SER A 127 7.33 -6.08 -19.13
C SER A 127 5.91 -5.85 -19.63
N THR A 128 5.73 -4.88 -20.51
CA THR A 128 4.45 -4.66 -21.22
C THR A 128 4.09 -5.81 -22.17
N ASP A 129 5.07 -6.62 -22.57
CA ASP A 129 4.88 -7.78 -23.43
C ASP A 129 4.38 -9.02 -22.66
N ASP A 130 4.49 -8.99 -21.31
CA ASP A 130 3.93 -10.04 -20.46
C ASP A 130 2.46 -9.72 -20.13
N PRO A 131 1.49 -10.51 -20.62
CA PRO A 131 0.08 -10.28 -20.31
C PRO A 131 -0.27 -10.45 -18.82
N LEU A 132 0.61 -11.11 -18.05
CA LEU A 132 0.45 -11.34 -16.62
C LEU A 132 1.24 -10.34 -15.76
N ALA A 133 1.96 -9.37 -16.36
CA ALA A 133 2.78 -8.42 -15.61
C ALA A 133 2.00 -7.67 -14.53
N GLY A 134 0.77 -7.25 -14.81
CA GLY A 134 -0.08 -6.59 -13.81
C GLY A 134 -0.46 -7.52 -12.65
N GLN A 135 -0.73 -8.79 -12.95
CA GLN A 135 -1.07 -9.79 -11.93
C GLN A 135 0.15 -10.14 -11.06
N LYS A 136 1.34 -10.25 -11.64
CA LYS A 136 2.60 -10.47 -10.91
C LYS A 136 2.91 -9.26 -10.02
N LEU A 137 2.82 -8.06 -10.58
CA LEU A 137 3.15 -6.81 -9.89
C LEU A 137 2.23 -6.54 -8.68
N VAL A 138 0.93 -6.87 -8.77
CA VAL A 138 0.03 -6.70 -7.61
C VAL A 138 0.38 -7.65 -6.48
N TRP A 139 0.89 -8.85 -6.76
CA TRP A 139 1.36 -9.77 -5.73
C TRP A 139 2.65 -9.28 -5.07
N ASP A 140 3.58 -8.71 -5.84
CA ASP A 140 4.78 -8.08 -5.27
C ASP A 140 4.43 -6.89 -4.37
N TYR A 141 3.39 -6.14 -4.71
CA TYR A 141 2.85 -5.09 -3.86
C TYR A 141 2.13 -5.65 -2.62
N GLN A 142 1.26 -6.66 -2.78
CA GLN A 142 0.48 -7.27 -1.69
C GLN A 142 1.38 -7.89 -0.61
N TYR A 143 2.50 -8.49 -1.02
CA TYR A 143 3.50 -9.07 -0.13
C TYR A 143 4.77 -8.19 -0.03
N GLY A 144 4.66 -6.92 -0.40
CA GLY A 144 5.71 -5.92 -0.18
C GLY A 144 6.04 -5.78 1.31
N PHE A 145 7.31 -5.48 1.60
CA PHE A 145 7.81 -5.35 2.98
C PHE A 145 7.55 -3.94 3.54
N ASN A 146 6.30 -3.47 3.45
CA ASN A 146 5.88 -2.11 3.79
C ASN A 146 5.77 -1.88 5.31
N SER A 147 5.30 -2.88 6.04
CA SER A 147 5.13 -2.85 7.50
C SER A 147 6.01 -3.88 8.20
N GLY A 148 7.01 -4.45 7.51
CA GLY A 148 7.75 -5.59 8.00
C GLY A 148 6.83 -6.80 8.31
N ASP A 149 7.27 -7.68 9.18
CA ASP A 149 6.45 -8.81 9.67
C ASP A 149 5.43 -8.37 10.73
N SER A 150 5.71 -7.24 11.40
CA SER A 150 4.93 -6.75 12.53
C SER A 150 5.18 -5.26 12.74
N GLU A 151 4.11 -4.49 12.90
CA GLU A 151 4.16 -3.05 13.07
C GLU A 151 3.13 -2.59 14.10
N THR A 152 3.49 -1.58 14.88
CA THR A 152 2.58 -0.80 15.72
C THR A 152 2.66 0.66 15.32
N ILE A 153 1.52 1.31 15.12
CA ILE A 153 1.43 2.74 14.84
C ILE A 153 0.73 3.40 16.02
N TYR A 154 1.48 4.16 16.82
CA TYR A 154 0.93 4.91 17.94
C TYR A 154 1.85 6.06 18.40
N PRO A 155 1.27 7.28 18.52
CA PRO A 155 -0.07 7.67 18.08
C PRO A 155 -0.19 7.69 16.55
N PHE A 156 -1.40 7.45 16.06
CA PHE A 156 -1.78 7.55 14.68
C PHE A 156 -2.93 8.55 14.55
N TRP A 157 -2.65 9.72 14.01
CA TRP A 157 -3.61 10.79 13.92
C TRP A 157 -4.29 10.86 12.56
N TRP A 158 -5.63 10.88 12.58
CA TRP A 158 -6.47 11.13 11.41
C TRP A 158 -7.18 12.45 11.60
N THR A 159 -6.91 13.43 10.72
CA THR A 159 -7.51 14.75 10.80
C THR A 159 -8.33 15.03 9.56
N PHE A 160 -9.60 15.25 9.76
CA PHE A 160 -10.60 15.51 8.72
C PHE A 160 -10.69 17.01 8.49
N ARG A 161 -10.56 17.44 7.23
CA ARG A 161 -10.54 18.85 6.86
C ARG A 161 -11.41 19.13 5.64
N ASN A 162 -11.99 20.30 5.64
CA ASN A 162 -12.56 20.89 4.43
C ASN A 162 -11.44 21.47 3.57
N VAL A 163 -11.28 21.00 2.34
CA VAL A 163 -10.21 21.41 1.43
C VAL A 163 -10.22 22.91 1.15
N LYS A 164 -11.41 23.51 1.01
CA LYS A 164 -11.54 24.92 0.64
C LYS A 164 -11.18 25.88 1.76
N THR A 165 -11.54 25.54 3.00
CA THR A 165 -11.39 26.44 4.16
C THR A 165 -10.25 26.07 5.09
N GLY A 166 -9.71 24.85 5.02
CA GLY A 166 -8.73 24.29 5.96
C GLY A 166 -9.32 23.99 7.34
N LYS A 167 -10.63 24.18 7.54
CA LYS A 167 -11.26 23.94 8.83
C LYS A 167 -11.14 22.45 9.19
N VAL A 168 -10.56 22.19 10.37
CA VAL A 168 -10.60 20.87 10.99
C VAL A 168 -12.03 20.60 11.46
N GLU A 169 -12.64 19.55 10.94
CA GLU A 169 -14.00 19.13 11.30
C GLU A 169 -13.97 18.08 12.40
N ARG A 170 -12.97 17.23 12.37
CA ARG A 170 -12.79 16.15 13.34
C ARG A 170 -11.35 15.68 13.38
N GLN A 171 -10.94 15.14 14.51
CA GLN A 171 -9.65 14.48 14.68
C GLN A 171 -9.82 13.19 15.46
N LEU A 172 -9.20 12.11 15.01
CA LEU A 172 -9.17 10.83 15.68
C LEU A 172 -7.72 10.46 16.00
N LYS A 173 -7.51 9.92 17.18
CA LYS A 173 -6.25 9.29 17.59
C LYS A 173 -6.46 7.80 17.66
N PHE A 174 -5.68 7.07 16.92
CA PHE A 174 -5.71 5.62 16.90
C PHE A 174 -4.43 5.03 17.49
N GLU A 175 -4.52 3.75 17.86
CA GLU A 175 -3.44 2.81 17.96
C GLU A 175 -3.74 1.65 17.02
N TRP A 176 -2.79 1.32 16.13
CA TRP A 176 -2.94 0.25 15.15
C TRP A 176 -1.83 -0.77 15.29
N HIS A 177 -2.17 -2.02 15.01
CA HIS A 177 -1.30 -3.17 15.11
C HIS A 177 -1.46 -4.05 13.87
N PHE A 178 -0.34 -4.50 13.32
CA PHE A 178 -0.27 -5.39 12.18
C PHE A 178 0.60 -6.58 12.53
N LEU A 179 0.18 -7.77 12.13
CA LEU A 179 0.93 -9.00 12.34
C LEU A 179 0.76 -9.93 11.16
N ASN A 180 1.86 -10.30 10.52
CA ASN A 180 1.89 -11.37 9.54
C ASN A 180 2.01 -12.71 10.27
N TYR A 181 1.08 -13.64 10.00
CA TYR A 181 1.11 -15.01 10.53
C TYR A 181 1.97 -15.94 9.69
N VAL A 182 2.12 -15.61 8.40
CA VAL A 182 2.91 -16.35 7.42
C VAL A 182 3.71 -15.36 6.57
N HIS A 183 4.63 -15.86 5.76
CA HIS A 183 5.52 -15.07 4.88
C HIS A 183 6.48 -14.17 5.67
N ARG A 184 6.80 -14.56 6.90
CA ARG A 184 7.66 -13.83 7.84
C ARG A 184 9.13 -14.03 7.49
N VAL A 185 9.91 -12.96 7.60
CA VAL A 185 11.34 -12.96 7.25
C VAL A 185 12.26 -12.44 8.35
N THR A 186 11.79 -11.55 9.23
CA THR A 186 12.63 -10.88 10.23
C THR A 186 12.41 -11.39 11.65
N PHE A 187 11.17 -11.60 12.07
CA PHE A 187 10.83 -12.03 13.42
C PHE A 187 10.47 -13.51 13.50
N ASP A 188 10.97 -14.22 14.51
CA ASP A 188 10.55 -15.61 14.76
C ASP A 188 9.10 -15.68 15.28
N PRO A 189 8.37 -16.75 14.97
CA PRO A 189 8.76 -17.88 14.13
C PRO A 189 8.75 -17.53 12.62
N LYS A 190 9.71 -18.05 11.89
CA LYS A 190 9.83 -17.90 10.43
C LYS A 190 9.72 -19.25 9.73
N PRO A 191 9.15 -19.36 8.51
CA PRO A 191 8.44 -18.30 7.77
C PRO A 191 6.99 -18.14 8.20
N ALA A 192 6.53 -18.84 9.24
CA ALA A 192 5.13 -18.84 9.69
C ALA A 192 5.00 -19.23 11.15
N TYR A 193 3.91 -18.77 11.80
CA TYR A 193 3.49 -19.31 13.09
C TYR A 193 3.09 -20.78 12.95
N PRO A 194 3.58 -21.69 13.82
CA PRO A 194 3.27 -23.11 13.74
C PRO A 194 1.81 -23.42 14.03
N GLU A 195 1.16 -22.58 14.84
CA GLU A 195 -0.26 -22.69 15.17
C GLU A 195 -1.05 -21.56 14.50
N ASN A 196 -1.57 -21.84 13.31
CA ASN A 196 -2.43 -20.93 12.55
C ASN A 196 -3.63 -21.70 11.95
N PRO A 197 -4.53 -22.22 12.81
CA PRO A 197 -5.65 -23.04 12.36
C PRO A 197 -6.68 -22.26 11.51
N GLY A 198 -6.62 -20.92 11.59
CA GLY A 198 -7.47 -20.05 10.78
C GLY A 198 -6.94 -19.79 9.38
N GLU A 199 -5.73 -20.27 9.04
CA GLU A 199 -5.05 -19.98 7.77
C GLU A 199 -4.95 -18.47 7.48
N ILE A 200 -4.74 -17.69 8.54
CA ILE A 200 -4.63 -16.23 8.46
C ILE A 200 -3.28 -15.89 7.82
N TYR A 201 -3.29 -15.01 6.83
CA TYR A 201 -2.08 -14.35 6.34
C TYR A 201 -1.70 -13.20 7.27
N ARG A 202 -2.63 -12.26 7.48
CA ARG A 202 -2.37 -11.04 8.24
C ARG A 202 -3.55 -10.68 9.15
N GLY A 203 -3.22 -10.33 10.38
CA GLY A 203 -4.12 -9.70 11.33
C GLY A 203 -3.91 -8.19 11.38
N ILE A 204 -5.00 -7.42 11.34
CA ILE A 204 -5.00 -5.97 11.53
C ILE A 204 -5.93 -5.66 12.70
N TYR A 205 -5.42 -4.94 13.71
CA TYR A 205 -6.20 -4.51 14.86
C TYR A 205 -6.02 -3.02 15.09
N GLY A 206 -7.11 -2.28 15.18
CA GLY A 206 -7.11 -0.84 15.45
C GLY A 206 -8.04 -0.48 16.59
N ILE A 207 -7.66 0.50 17.40
CA ILE A 207 -8.48 1.03 18.49
C ILE A 207 -8.44 2.55 18.49
N VAL A 208 -9.61 3.19 18.59
CA VAL A 208 -9.73 4.63 18.77
C VAL A 208 -9.41 4.99 20.23
N LYS A 209 -8.45 5.89 20.44
CA LYS A 209 -8.08 6.45 21.74
C LYS A 209 -8.78 7.78 22.01
N GLU A 210 -8.94 8.62 21.00
CA GLU A 210 -9.57 9.93 21.08
C GLU A 210 -10.44 10.18 19.84
N PRO A 211 -11.53 10.95 19.96
CA PRO A 211 -12.09 11.59 21.13
C PRO A 211 -12.88 10.63 22.04
N PHE A 212 -13.27 11.08 23.21
CA PHE A 212 -13.91 10.27 24.25
C PHE A 212 -15.21 9.56 23.79
N ASP A 213 -16.01 10.21 22.97
CA ASP A 213 -17.27 9.66 22.45
C ASP A 213 -17.08 8.45 21.52
N LEU A 214 -15.90 8.32 20.93
CA LEU A 214 -15.52 7.20 20.06
C LEU A 214 -14.46 6.29 20.69
N ALA A 215 -13.90 6.68 21.84
CA ALA A 215 -12.88 5.91 22.50
C ALA A 215 -13.33 4.44 22.72
N ASN A 216 -12.37 3.52 22.59
CA ASN A 216 -12.61 2.07 22.61
C ASN A 216 -13.45 1.52 21.44
N THR A 217 -13.71 2.30 20.39
CA THR A 217 -14.15 1.70 19.13
C THR A 217 -12.98 0.94 18.52
N GLN A 218 -13.17 -0.34 18.20
CA GLN A 218 -12.10 -1.22 17.74
C GLN A 218 -12.50 -1.93 16.46
N ILE A 219 -11.51 -2.13 15.59
CA ILE A 219 -11.65 -2.94 14.39
C ILE A 219 -10.64 -4.09 14.44
N LEU A 220 -11.06 -5.27 14.02
CA LEU A 220 -10.21 -6.43 13.77
C LEU A 220 -10.49 -6.94 12.37
N ILE A 221 -9.43 -7.15 11.59
CA ILE A 221 -9.51 -7.72 10.24
C ILE A 221 -8.59 -8.93 10.18
N HIS A 222 -9.10 -10.06 9.66
CA HIS A 222 -8.31 -11.23 9.31
C HIS A 222 -8.29 -11.37 7.79
N ARG A 223 -7.11 -11.25 7.22
CA ARG A 223 -6.84 -11.63 5.84
C ARG A 223 -6.32 -13.05 5.81
N TYR A 224 -6.80 -13.84 4.87
CA TYR A 224 -6.47 -15.26 4.73
C TYR A 224 -5.38 -15.50 3.70
N GLN A 225 -4.67 -16.63 3.83
CA GLN A 225 -3.68 -17.08 2.84
C GLN A 225 -4.34 -17.39 1.48
N ASP A 226 -5.55 -17.94 1.53
CA ASP A 226 -6.38 -18.15 0.35
C ASP A 226 -7.08 -16.85 -0.05
N ASP A 227 -6.57 -16.17 -1.07
CA ASP A 227 -7.12 -14.89 -1.56
C ASP A 227 -8.53 -15.03 -2.17
N THR A 228 -9.00 -16.26 -2.44
CA THR A 228 -10.39 -16.48 -2.85
C THR A 228 -11.36 -16.37 -1.67
N LYS A 229 -10.87 -16.55 -0.45
CA LYS A 229 -11.61 -16.40 0.79
C LYS A 229 -11.72 -14.93 1.17
N ARG A 230 -12.94 -14.46 1.44
CA ARG A 230 -13.17 -13.07 1.86
C ARG A 230 -12.61 -12.83 3.25
N ASP A 231 -12.10 -11.60 3.46
CA ASP A 231 -11.65 -11.15 4.77
C ASP A 231 -12.81 -11.19 5.78
N ASP A 232 -12.47 -11.54 7.00
CA ASP A 232 -13.36 -11.34 8.14
C ASP A 232 -13.00 -10.03 8.84
N ALA A 233 -13.99 -9.15 8.98
CA ALA A 233 -13.85 -7.91 9.73
C ALA A 233 -14.89 -7.82 10.85
N TRP A 234 -14.43 -7.40 12.04
CA TRP A 234 -15.29 -7.17 13.19
C TRP A 234 -15.09 -5.75 13.72
N LEU A 235 -16.19 -5.11 14.06
CA LEU A 235 -16.21 -3.81 14.71
C LEU A 235 -16.78 -3.95 16.12
N TYR A 236 -16.01 -3.51 17.12
CA TYR A 236 -16.51 -3.28 18.46
C TYR A 236 -16.82 -1.79 18.63
N VAL A 237 -18.05 -1.48 19.01
CA VAL A 237 -18.48 -0.11 19.24
C VAL A 237 -18.57 0.13 20.74
N GLY A 238 -17.69 0.97 21.29
CA GLY A 238 -17.49 1.15 22.72
C GLY A 238 -18.78 1.47 23.50
N PHE A 239 -19.59 2.43 23.03
CA PHE A 239 -20.83 2.82 23.69
C PHE A 239 -21.93 1.73 23.64
N GLN A 240 -21.90 0.84 22.62
CA GLN A 240 -22.84 -0.28 22.49
C GLN A 240 -22.35 -1.55 23.20
N ARG A 241 -21.09 -1.64 23.54
CA ARG A 241 -20.40 -2.82 24.11
C ARG A 241 -20.67 -4.11 23.34
N ARG A 242 -20.74 -4.00 21.99
CA ARG A 242 -21.08 -5.12 21.11
C ARG A 242 -20.04 -5.25 19.99
N VAL A 243 -19.65 -6.49 19.72
CA VAL A 243 -18.90 -6.86 18.53
C VAL A 243 -19.91 -7.18 17.42
N ARG A 244 -19.72 -6.56 16.27
CA ARG A 244 -20.46 -6.84 15.03
C ARG A 244 -19.49 -7.32 13.98
N ARG A 245 -19.83 -8.37 13.25
CA ARG A 245 -19.12 -8.73 12.02
C ARG A 245 -19.61 -7.80 10.92
N LEU A 246 -18.66 -7.20 10.19
CA LEU A 246 -18.99 -6.35 9.06
C LEU A 246 -19.41 -7.21 7.86
N ALA A 247 -20.42 -6.78 7.13
CA ALA A 247 -20.80 -7.43 5.87
C ALA A 247 -19.75 -7.11 4.78
N ALA A 248 -19.59 -8.02 3.82
CA ALA A 248 -18.60 -7.88 2.74
C ALA A 248 -18.73 -6.57 1.93
N GLY A 249 -19.95 -6.00 1.78
CA GLY A 249 -20.15 -4.72 1.09
C GLY A 249 -19.74 -3.48 1.90
N GLN A 250 -19.49 -3.61 3.20
CA GLN A 250 -19.14 -2.48 4.06
C GLN A 250 -17.65 -2.10 4.00
N ILE A 251 -16.83 -2.87 3.30
CA ILE A 251 -15.40 -2.53 3.10
C ILE A 251 -15.22 -1.32 2.17
N THR A 252 -16.22 -0.98 1.38
CA THR A 252 -16.24 0.18 0.47
C THR A 252 -16.99 1.39 1.04
N ASP A 253 -17.48 1.29 2.27
CA ASP A 253 -18.04 2.44 2.98
C ASP A 253 -16.93 3.29 3.62
N ALA A 254 -17.19 4.59 3.76
CA ALA A 254 -16.30 5.52 4.45
C ALA A 254 -16.06 5.09 5.91
N PHE A 255 -14.80 4.72 6.24
CA PHE A 255 -14.47 4.27 7.58
C PHE A 255 -14.56 5.41 8.60
N LEU A 256 -15.45 5.28 9.58
CA LEU A 256 -15.70 6.28 10.62
C LEU A 256 -15.93 7.71 10.08
N GLY A 257 -16.45 7.83 8.86
CA GLY A 257 -16.72 9.12 8.21
C GLY A 257 -15.47 9.82 7.64
N SER A 258 -14.37 9.10 7.47
CA SER A 258 -13.16 9.57 6.77
C SER A 258 -13.32 9.50 5.26
N ASP A 259 -12.33 10.01 4.53
CA ASP A 259 -12.26 9.83 3.08
C ASP A 259 -11.73 8.47 2.65
N LEU A 260 -11.32 7.61 3.62
CA LEU A 260 -10.85 6.26 3.38
C LEU A 260 -11.98 5.24 3.50
N MET A 261 -11.93 4.24 2.64
CA MET A 261 -12.64 2.96 2.79
C MET A 261 -11.72 1.97 3.51
N ILE A 262 -12.25 0.89 4.07
CA ILE A 262 -11.41 -0.21 4.61
C ILE A 262 -10.54 -0.80 3.49
N GLU A 263 -11.07 -0.86 2.27
CA GLU A 263 -10.33 -1.31 1.08
C GLU A 263 -9.16 -0.38 0.70
N ASP A 264 -9.13 0.87 1.18
CA ASP A 264 -8.05 1.82 0.91
C ASP A 264 -6.90 1.74 1.93
N PHE A 265 -7.00 0.94 2.99
CA PHE A 265 -5.93 0.82 3.98
C PHE A 265 -4.63 0.38 3.31
N GLU A 266 -3.51 0.99 3.70
CA GLU A 266 -2.19 0.78 3.10
C GLU A 266 -2.14 1.02 1.58
N GLY A 267 -3.12 1.77 1.06
CA GLY A 267 -3.31 2.05 -0.38
C GLY A 267 -4.29 1.12 -1.07
N TYR A 268 -4.16 -0.17 -0.90
CA TYR A 268 -5.12 -1.18 -1.34
C TYR A 268 -5.09 -2.40 -0.41
N ASN A 269 -6.13 -2.55 0.36
CA ASN A 269 -6.35 -3.67 1.28
C ASN A 269 -7.50 -4.58 0.80
N GLY A 270 -7.74 -4.64 -0.50
CA GLY A 270 -8.67 -5.57 -1.13
C GLY A 270 -8.00 -6.91 -1.48
N ARG A 271 -8.78 -7.90 -1.90
CA ARG A 271 -8.25 -9.14 -2.42
C ARG A 271 -7.73 -8.94 -3.84
N VAL A 272 -6.59 -9.53 -4.16
CA VAL A 272 -6.01 -9.46 -5.50
C VAL A 272 -6.98 -10.01 -6.54
N THR A 273 -7.72 -11.06 -6.18
CA THR A 273 -8.70 -11.73 -7.05
C THR A 273 -9.98 -10.92 -7.31
N ASP A 274 -10.25 -9.83 -6.57
CA ASP A 274 -11.44 -8.99 -6.80
C ASP A 274 -11.28 -8.02 -7.98
N TYR A 275 -10.07 -7.83 -8.49
CA TYR A 275 -9.76 -6.89 -9.55
C TYR A 275 -9.12 -7.58 -10.76
N ASN A 276 -9.26 -6.95 -11.93
CA ASN A 276 -8.41 -7.20 -13.09
C ASN A 276 -7.24 -6.22 -13.04
N TRP A 277 -6.02 -6.74 -13.08
CA TRP A 277 -4.80 -5.96 -12.94
C TRP A 277 -4.05 -5.86 -14.26
N LYS A 278 -3.59 -4.65 -14.58
CA LYS A 278 -2.81 -4.38 -15.79
C LYS A 278 -1.55 -3.59 -15.41
N PHE A 279 -0.41 -3.97 -15.95
CA PHE A 279 0.79 -3.16 -15.90
C PHE A 279 0.65 -1.99 -16.89
N GLY A 280 0.74 -0.76 -16.39
CA GLY A 280 0.62 0.47 -17.15
C GLY A 280 1.94 1.00 -17.69
N GLY A 281 3.06 0.31 -17.40
CA GLY A 281 4.41 0.70 -17.80
C GLY A 281 5.27 1.22 -16.66
N ALA A 282 6.57 1.35 -16.95
CA ALA A 282 7.56 1.95 -16.06
C ALA A 282 7.81 3.41 -16.47
N ARG A 283 7.97 4.31 -15.51
CA ARG A 283 8.33 5.72 -15.73
C ARG A 283 8.98 6.31 -14.48
N ASN A 284 9.66 7.44 -14.63
CA ASN A 284 10.16 8.19 -13.48
C ASN A 284 9.08 9.16 -13.00
N LEU A 285 8.77 9.15 -11.70
CA LEU A 285 7.82 10.07 -11.08
C LEU A 285 8.44 10.73 -9.85
N LEU A 286 8.04 11.97 -9.58
CA LEU A 286 8.26 12.64 -8.31
C LEU A 286 7.32 12.04 -7.27
N LEU A 287 7.91 11.33 -6.30
CA LEU A 287 7.22 10.65 -5.21
C LEU A 287 7.67 11.19 -3.85
N PRO A 288 6.81 11.21 -2.83
CA PRO A 288 7.13 11.75 -1.51
C PRO A 288 7.99 10.75 -0.70
N PHE A 289 9.28 10.68 -1.04
CA PHE A 289 10.33 9.93 -0.35
C PHE A 289 11.29 10.93 0.27
N TYR A 290 11.59 10.79 1.56
CA TYR A 290 12.36 11.78 2.30
C TYR A 290 13.03 11.18 3.54
N VAL A 291 13.87 11.98 4.21
CA VAL A 291 14.42 11.71 5.53
C VAL A 291 13.55 12.45 6.54
N HIS A 292 12.92 11.74 7.48
CA HIS A 292 11.90 12.29 8.38
C HIS A 292 12.36 13.54 9.15
N ASP A 293 13.50 13.46 9.83
CA ASP A 293 14.02 14.54 10.66
C ASP A 293 14.65 15.72 9.89
N GLU A 294 14.70 15.62 8.55
CA GLU A 294 15.06 16.73 7.66
C GLU A 294 13.83 17.50 7.14
N MET A 295 12.63 17.04 7.44
CA MET A 295 11.39 17.67 6.98
C MET A 295 10.94 18.79 7.93
N ASP A 296 10.02 19.61 7.47
CA ASP A 296 9.30 20.54 8.32
C ASP A 296 8.32 19.73 9.19
N LEU A 297 8.62 19.65 10.48
CA LEU A 297 7.82 18.90 11.43
C LEU A 297 6.83 19.81 12.16
N ALA A 298 5.64 19.28 12.43
CA ALA A 298 4.59 20.03 13.12
C ALA A 298 4.91 20.22 14.60
N ASP A 299 4.58 21.39 15.15
CA ASP A 299 4.59 21.62 16.60
C ASP A 299 3.53 20.79 17.34
N GLU A 300 2.49 20.37 16.61
CA GLU A 300 1.35 19.60 17.10
C GLU A 300 1.21 18.26 16.32
N PRO A 301 0.63 17.23 16.93
CA PRO A 301 0.04 17.19 18.26
C PRO A 301 1.09 17.26 19.37
N LYS A 302 0.92 18.19 20.28
CA LYS A 302 1.87 18.57 21.35
C LYS A 302 2.18 17.50 22.39
N ASN A 303 1.48 16.35 22.36
CA ASN A 303 1.47 15.43 23.48
C ASN A 303 2.02 14.05 23.14
N ASP A 304 3.08 13.95 22.35
CA ASP A 304 3.86 12.74 22.34
C ASP A 304 4.91 12.83 23.49
N PRO A 305 4.80 11.97 24.53
CA PRO A 305 5.71 12.01 25.67
C PRO A 305 7.17 11.73 25.29
N ASP A 306 7.40 11.10 24.13
CA ASP A 306 8.72 10.74 23.63
C ASP A 306 9.34 11.84 22.77
N GLY A 307 8.65 12.98 22.60
CA GLY A 307 9.14 14.12 21.81
C GLY A 307 9.14 13.88 20.30
N TYR A 308 8.38 12.91 19.80
CA TYR A 308 8.23 12.68 18.37
C TYR A 308 7.34 13.76 17.74
N HIS A 309 7.82 14.36 16.66
CA HIS A 309 7.07 15.33 15.87
C HIS A 309 6.67 14.71 14.54
N PHE A 310 5.46 14.99 14.11
CA PHE A 310 4.93 14.50 12.84
C PHE A 310 5.28 15.46 11.70
N VAL A 311 5.34 14.92 10.48
CA VAL A 311 5.42 15.77 9.28
C VAL A 311 4.29 16.79 9.29
N ASP A 312 4.63 18.06 9.02
CA ASP A 312 3.68 19.16 8.94
C ASP A 312 2.88 19.13 7.64
N VAL A 313 1.82 19.91 7.58
CA VAL A 313 0.92 20.01 6.42
C VAL A 313 1.00 21.39 5.79
N GLU A 314 0.75 21.45 4.47
CA GLU A 314 0.77 22.68 3.68
C GLU A 314 -0.31 22.67 2.59
N GLY A 315 -0.30 23.72 1.77
CA GLY A 315 -1.16 23.85 0.61
C GLY A 315 -2.62 24.09 0.95
N GLN A 316 -3.47 23.91 -0.06
CA GLN A 316 -4.90 24.15 0.05
C GLN A 316 -5.54 23.28 1.14
N GLY A 317 -6.18 23.93 2.09
CA GLY A 317 -6.87 23.26 3.19
C GLY A 317 -5.95 22.55 4.19
N ASN A 318 -4.63 22.74 4.12
CA ASN A 318 -3.64 21.94 4.86
C ASN A 318 -3.84 20.42 4.60
N CYS A 319 -4.06 20.07 3.32
CA CYS A 319 -4.31 18.72 2.85
C CYS A 319 -3.08 18.08 2.17
N PHE A 320 -1.93 18.71 2.17
CA PHE A 320 -0.71 18.20 1.54
C PHE A 320 0.41 18.05 2.55
N PRO A 321 1.28 17.01 2.42
CA PRO A 321 2.44 16.88 3.29
C PRO A 321 3.50 17.93 2.94
N LYS A 322 4.12 18.52 3.95
CA LYS A 322 5.20 19.47 3.79
C LYS A 322 6.56 18.76 3.73
N VAL A 323 6.76 18.01 2.66
CA VAL A 323 7.91 17.12 2.45
C VAL A 323 8.62 17.42 1.14
N THR A 324 9.79 16.82 0.96
CA THR A 324 10.47 16.78 -0.33
C THR A 324 10.00 15.59 -1.17
N TYR A 325 10.10 15.74 -2.49
CA TYR A 325 9.78 14.70 -3.47
C TYR A 325 11.05 14.30 -4.19
N GLN A 326 11.26 13.00 -4.37
CA GLN A 326 12.39 12.44 -5.11
C GLN A 326 11.92 11.90 -6.45
N LEU A 327 12.73 12.07 -7.49
CA LEU A 327 12.47 11.42 -8.77
C LEU A 327 12.82 9.94 -8.66
N ARG A 328 11.83 9.05 -8.80
CA ARG A 328 12.01 7.62 -8.57
C ARG A 328 11.49 6.81 -9.75
N LYS A 329 12.17 5.70 -10.08
CA LYS A 329 11.65 4.71 -11.03
C LYS A 329 10.37 4.11 -10.45
N THR A 330 9.31 4.13 -11.24
CA THR A 330 7.96 3.81 -10.78
C THR A 330 7.30 2.83 -11.73
N TYR A 331 6.60 1.85 -11.17
CA TYR A 331 5.72 0.96 -11.91
C TYR A 331 4.28 1.39 -11.72
N THR A 332 3.57 1.61 -12.83
CA THR A 332 2.14 1.93 -12.78
C THR A 332 1.32 0.65 -12.85
N LEU A 333 0.51 0.42 -11.83
CA LEU A 333 -0.42 -0.69 -11.72
C LEU A 333 -1.86 -0.17 -11.86
N ILE A 334 -2.63 -0.74 -12.77
CA ILE A 334 -4.02 -0.32 -13.03
C ILE A 334 -4.95 -1.44 -12.61
N GLY A 335 -5.81 -1.15 -11.62
CA GLY A 335 -6.82 -2.06 -11.11
C GLY A 335 -8.22 -1.67 -11.55
N THR A 336 -8.99 -2.62 -12.08
CA THR A 336 -10.40 -2.44 -12.41
C THR A 336 -11.21 -3.50 -11.68
N PRO A 337 -12.18 -3.11 -10.82
CA PRO A 337 -13.01 -4.05 -10.09
C PRO A 337 -13.74 -5.02 -11.02
N LYS A 338 -13.83 -6.29 -10.61
CA LYS A 338 -14.64 -7.31 -11.33
C LYS A 338 -16.13 -7.15 -11.03
N ASP A 339 -16.47 -6.64 -9.84
CA ASP A 339 -17.87 -6.34 -9.48
C ASP A 339 -18.35 -5.09 -10.21
N PRO A 340 -19.35 -5.18 -11.11
CA PRO A 340 -19.86 -4.01 -11.82
C PRO A 340 -20.60 -3.02 -10.93
N ASN A 341 -20.93 -3.38 -9.68
CA ASN A 341 -21.59 -2.50 -8.71
C ASN A 341 -20.58 -1.79 -7.78
N HIS A 342 -19.29 -2.09 -7.91
CA HIS A 342 -18.26 -1.44 -7.10
C HIS A 342 -18.28 0.08 -7.31
N PRO A 343 -18.19 0.93 -6.28
CA PRO A 343 -18.24 2.39 -6.43
C PRO A 343 -17.05 2.95 -7.23
N ILE A 344 -15.92 2.28 -7.19
CA ILE A 344 -14.71 2.63 -7.93
C ILE A 344 -14.78 2.05 -9.34
N GLY A 345 -14.49 2.86 -10.34
CA GLY A 345 -14.35 2.42 -11.72
C GLY A 345 -12.93 1.97 -12.05
N LYS A 346 -11.91 2.63 -11.50
CA LYS A 346 -10.50 2.34 -11.77
C LYS A 346 -9.61 2.89 -10.64
N ARG A 347 -8.54 2.16 -10.32
CA ARG A 347 -7.41 2.60 -9.49
C ARG A 347 -6.15 2.67 -10.34
N VAL A 348 -5.40 3.76 -10.25
CA VAL A 348 -4.06 3.90 -10.84
C VAL A 348 -3.09 4.04 -9.70
N ILE A 349 -2.34 2.97 -9.43
CA ILE A 349 -1.39 2.86 -8.33
C ILE A 349 0.01 3.05 -8.88
N ASN A 350 0.78 3.95 -8.31
CA ASN A 350 2.18 4.15 -8.64
C ASN A 350 3.04 3.54 -7.53
N LEU A 351 3.73 2.45 -7.86
CA LEU A 351 4.61 1.71 -6.97
C LEU A 351 6.05 2.15 -7.19
N ASP A 352 6.77 2.44 -6.13
CA ASP A 352 8.23 2.61 -6.19
C ASP A 352 8.89 1.28 -6.58
N SER A 353 9.77 1.28 -7.57
CA SER A 353 10.35 0.05 -8.12
C SER A 353 11.28 -0.67 -7.16
N GLN A 354 11.90 0.03 -6.21
CA GLN A 354 12.79 -0.55 -5.22
C GLN A 354 12.01 -1.23 -4.09
N THR A 355 11.08 -0.51 -3.50
CA THR A 355 10.39 -0.95 -2.29
C THR A 355 9.12 -1.76 -2.58
N MET A 356 8.57 -1.66 -3.80
CA MET A 356 7.25 -2.18 -4.19
C MET A 356 6.10 -1.67 -3.31
N THR A 357 6.30 -0.53 -2.65
CA THR A 357 5.26 0.13 -1.87
C THR A 357 4.51 1.15 -2.72
N MET A 358 3.24 1.35 -2.41
CA MET A 358 2.47 2.42 -3.02
C MET A 358 2.95 3.78 -2.50
N ALA A 359 3.25 4.70 -3.40
CA ALA A 359 3.58 6.08 -3.07
C ALA A 359 2.52 7.08 -3.55
N SER A 360 1.69 6.68 -4.51
CA SER A 360 0.59 7.50 -5.02
C SER A 360 -0.50 6.61 -5.61
N LEU A 361 -1.75 6.95 -5.34
CA LEU A 361 -2.94 6.33 -5.91
C LEU A 361 -3.90 7.42 -6.42
N VAL A 362 -4.35 7.28 -7.65
CA VAL A 362 -5.47 8.05 -8.19
C VAL A 362 -6.65 7.11 -8.41
N THR A 363 -7.78 7.41 -7.78
CA THR A 363 -9.02 6.66 -7.91
C THR A 363 -10.01 7.41 -8.79
N TYR A 364 -10.66 6.69 -9.70
CA TYR A 364 -11.69 7.21 -10.59
C TYR A 364 -13.02 6.55 -10.26
N ASP A 365 -14.08 7.32 -10.35
CA ASP A 365 -15.43 6.79 -10.19
C ASP A 365 -15.89 5.99 -11.43
N ARG A 366 -17.10 5.47 -11.40
CA ARG A 366 -17.68 4.66 -12.49
C ARG A 366 -17.92 5.42 -13.78
N LYS A 367 -17.96 6.77 -13.73
CA LYS A 367 -18.09 7.63 -14.93
C LYS A 367 -16.74 7.88 -15.57
N GLY A 368 -15.65 7.55 -14.86
CA GLY A 368 -14.28 7.83 -15.27
C GLY A 368 -13.77 9.17 -14.79
N ASP A 369 -14.52 9.88 -13.93
CA ASP A 369 -14.09 11.13 -13.34
C ASP A 369 -13.13 10.86 -12.18
N MET A 370 -12.08 11.69 -12.04
CA MET A 370 -11.15 11.61 -10.91
C MET A 370 -11.91 11.86 -9.62
N TRP A 371 -11.79 10.92 -8.68
CA TRP A 371 -12.51 10.96 -7.41
C TRP A 371 -11.60 11.26 -6.23
N LYS A 372 -10.58 10.41 -6.02
CA LYS A 372 -9.66 10.56 -4.88
C LYS A 372 -8.21 10.51 -5.29
N TRP A 373 -7.38 11.24 -4.56
CA TRP A 373 -5.93 11.12 -4.60
C TRP A 373 -5.41 10.70 -3.24
N PHE A 374 -4.51 9.71 -3.25
CA PHE A 374 -3.97 9.14 -2.03
C PHE A 374 -2.45 8.95 -2.16
N PRO A 375 -1.62 9.95 -1.83
CA PRO A 375 -0.19 9.80 -1.68
C PRO A 375 0.15 9.24 -0.30
N ILE A 376 1.21 8.43 -0.23
CA ILE A 376 1.82 7.98 1.01
C ILE A 376 3.29 8.39 1.02
N GLY A 377 3.66 9.26 1.95
CA GLY A 377 5.03 9.68 2.18
C GLY A 377 5.84 8.60 2.87
N LYS A 378 7.05 8.37 2.39
CA LYS A 378 7.93 7.27 2.83
C LYS A 378 9.17 7.81 3.50
N ALA A 379 9.44 7.33 4.72
CA ALA A 379 10.70 7.53 5.42
C ALA A 379 11.39 6.18 5.65
N HIS A 380 12.72 6.13 5.54
CA HIS A 380 13.45 4.87 5.76
C HIS A 380 13.66 4.63 7.25
N SER A 381 13.42 3.41 7.70
CA SER A 381 13.56 3.00 9.11
C SER A 381 14.94 3.27 9.72
N ASP A 382 15.98 3.24 8.90
CA ASP A 382 17.37 3.32 9.35
C ASP A 382 17.94 4.75 9.27
N ASN A 383 17.18 5.68 8.68
CA ASN A 383 17.67 7.01 8.39
C ASN A 383 16.71 8.11 8.87
N GLY A 384 17.08 8.82 9.94
CA GLY A 384 16.33 9.97 10.44
C GLY A 384 14.90 9.65 10.88
N HIS A 385 14.69 8.46 11.48
CA HIS A 385 13.41 8.04 12.05
C HIS A 385 13.61 7.56 13.50
N LEU A 386 12.58 6.96 14.12
CA LEU A 386 12.64 6.45 15.48
C LEU A 386 13.80 5.48 15.70
N PRO A 387 14.59 5.61 16.78
CA PRO A 387 15.73 4.72 17.07
C PRO A 387 15.34 3.23 17.14
N VAL A 388 14.10 2.89 17.55
CA VAL A 388 13.61 1.50 17.62
C VAL A 388 13.52 0.85 16.22
N ASN A 389 13.40 1.64 15.17
CA ASN A 389 13.31 1.17 13.79
C ASN A 389 14.67 0.93 13.13
N LYS A 390 15.77 1.39 13.77
CA LYS A 390 17.11 1.26 13.19
C LYS A 390 17.50 -0.20 12.99
N GLY A 391 18.00 -0.52 11.80
CA GLY A 391 18.38 -1.86 11.38
C GLY A 391 17.20 -2.73 10.89
N LYS A 392 16.01 -2.16 10.74
CA LYS A 392 14.83 -2.92 10.28
C LYS A 392 14.71 -3.01 8.75
N GLY A 393 15.32 -2.08 8.00
CA GLY A 393 15.32 -2.07 6.53
C GLY A 393 13.90 -2.04 5.95
N VAL A 394 13.10 -1.05 6.37
CA VAL A 394 11.70 -0.87 5.94
C VAL A 394 11.50 0.56 5.44
N ALA A 395 10.78 0.72 4.34
CA ALA A 395 10.28 2.02 3.88
C ALA A 395 8.93 2.30 4.55
N LEU A 396 8.98 2.95 5.71
CA LEU A 396 7.83 3.21 6.57
C LEU A 396 6.84 4.19 5.95
N ASP A 397 5.55 3.96 6.18
CA ASP A 397 4.52 4.97 6.01
C ASP A 397 4.69 6.01 7.12
N ASP A 398 4.94 7.26 6.74
CA ASP A 398 5.25 8.34 7.67
C ASP A 398 4.19 9.45 7.64
N PHE A 399 3.64 9.72 6.47
CA PHE A 399 2.52 10.63 6.24
C PHE A 399 1.65 10.12 5.10
N ALA A 400 0.34 10.31 5.20
CA ALA A 400 -0.54 10.09 4.07
C ALA A 400 -1.70 11.10 4.08
N VAL A 401 -2.36 11.25 2.93
CA VAL A 401 -3.61 11.99 2.83
C VAL A 401 -4.52 11.34 1.80
N VAL A 402 -5.81 11.31 2.08
CA VAL A 402 -6.82 11.07 1.04
C VAL A 402 -7.55 12.38 0.79
N ILE A 403 -7.44 12.89 -0.43
CA ILE A 403 -8.21 14.06 -0.89
C ILE A 403 -9.38 13.55 -1.73
N ASP A 404 -10.60 13.72 -1.25
CA ASP A 404 -11.81 13.51 -2.04
C ASP A 404 -12.10 14.79 -2.83
N ILE A 405 -11.75 14.75 -4.12
CA ILE A 405 -11.82 15.91 -5.03
C ILE A 405 -13.29 16.31 -5.26
N GLN A 406 -14.19 15.32 -5.31
CA GLN A 406 -15.61 15.55 -5.60
C GLN A 406 -16.34 16.07 -4.37
N ALA A 407 -15.99 15.59 -3.17
CA ALA A 407 -16.56 16.08 -1.91
C ALA A 407 -15.92 17.39 -1.43
N GLY A 408 -14.72 17.73 -1.91
CA GLY A 408 -13.97 18.89 -1.43
C GLY A 408 -13.49 18.75 0.01
N HIS A 409 -13.09 17.53 0.38
CA HIS A 409 -12.73 17.10 1.71
C HIS A 409 -11.41 16.35 1.72
N CYS A 410 -10.68 16.34 2.82
CA CYS A 410 -9.49 15.50 2.96
C CYS A 410 -9.35 14.92 4.36
N THR A 411 -8.74 13.74 4.43
CA THR A 411 -8.28 13.11 5.67
C THR A 411 -6.76 12.98 5.62
N THR A 412 -6.04 13.73 6.48
CA THR A 412 -4.59 13.57 6.65
C THR A 412 -4.31 12.54 7.73
N LEU A 413 -3.28 11.72 7.49
CA LEU A 413 -2.84 10.63 8.35
C LEU A 413 -1.38 10.88 8.72
N GLN A 414 -1.10 10.95 10.03
CA GLN A 414 0.25 11.17 10.56
C GLN A 414 0.62 9.98 11.42
N PHE A 415 1.70 9.30 11.06
CA PHE A 415 2.09 8.01 11.61
C PHE A 415 3.26 8.17 12.59
N LYS A 416 3.22 7.43 13.69
CA LYS A 416 4.41 7.09 14.46
C LYS A 416 4.56 5.57 14.43
N SER A 417 5.22 5.10 13.39
CA SER A 417 5.39 3.68 13.07
C SER A 417 6.55 3.06 13.83
N GLN A 418 6.34 1.88 14.41
CA GLN A 418 7.34 1.08 15.12
C GLN A 418 7.32 -0.35 14.60
N ILE A 419 8.43 -0.80 14.03
CA ILE A 419 8.61 -2.18 13.57
C ILE A 419 9.05 -3.02 14.77
N THR A 420 8.09 -3.72 15.37
CA THR A 420 8.28 -4.50 16.60
C THR A 420 7.35 -5.70 16.67
N ASP A 421 7.80 -6.78 17.28
CA ASP A 421 7.02 -7.99 17.54
C ASP A 421 6.62 -8.13 19.03
N ASP A 422 7.11 -7.25 19.89
CA ASP A 422 6.98 -7.38 21.35
C ASP A 422 5.52 -7.35 21.82
N VAL A 423 4.69 -6.51 21.21
CA VAL A 423 3.29 -6.31 21.59
C VAL A 423 2.31 -7.03 20.65
N ASN A 424 2.75 -7.40 19.45
CA ASN A 424 1.91 -7.94 18.39
C ASN A 424 1.90 -9.47 18.41
N GLN A 425 1.31 -10.04 19.45
CA GLN A 425 1.17 -11.48 19.58
C GLN A 425 -0.18 -11.97 19.02
N PRO A 426 -0.31 -13.22 18.53
CA PRO A 426 -1.54 -13.74 17.92
C PRO A 426 -2.81 -13.57 18.76
N ASN A 427 -2.71 -13.56 20.09
CA ASN A 427 -3.84 -13.37 20.98
C ASN A 427 -4.45 -11.97 20.93
N LEU A 428 -3.67 -10.95 20.52
CA LEU A 428 -4.16 -9.58 20.29
C LEU A 428 -5.20 -9.56 19.18
N PHE A 429 -4.98 -10.36 18.13
CA PHE A 429 -5.79 -10.38 16.91
C PHE A 429 -6.95 -11.39 16.99
N THR A 430 -7.70 -11.36 18.09
CA THR A 430 -8.84 -12.27 18.31
C THR A 430 -10.12 -11.52 18.63
N VAL A 431 -11.25 -12.08 18.22
CA VAL A 431 -12.59 -11.55 18.61
C VAL A 431 -12.77 -11.57 20.14
N GLN A 432 -12.10 -12.47 20.83
CA GLN A 432 -12.12 -12.51 22.30
C GLN A 432 -11.40 -11.28 22.88
N ASN A 433 -10.27 -10.86 22.29
CA ASN A 433 -9.57 -9.65 22.71
C ASN A 433 -10.43 -8.40 22.52
N LEU A 434 -11.14 -8.25 21.40
CA LEU A 434 -12.09 -7.13 21.20
C LEU A 434 -13.08 -6.99 22.36
N ARG A 435 -13.61 -8.13 22.85
CA ARG A 435 -14.57 -8.14 23.96
C ARG A 435 -13.93 -7.81 25.31
N LYS A 436 -12.69 -8.22 25.51
CA LYS A 436 -11.94 -8.02 26.77
C LYS A 436 -11.44 -6.58 26.88
N ALA A 437 -10.84 -6.06 25.82
CA ALA A 437 -10.29 -4.70 25.77
C ALA A 437 -11.37 -3.61 25.76
N GLY A 438 -12.60 -3.95 25.37
CA GLY A 438 -13.75 -3.05 25.39
C GLY A 438 -14.48 -2.94 26.73
N ARG A 439 -14.04 -3.66 27.75
CA ARG A 439 -14.61 -3.58 29.12
C ARG A 439 -13.83 -2.61 29.98
#